data_383d17cc87def80529f084e3ee19a5ed
#
_entry.id   383d17cc87def80529f084e3ee19a5ed
#
_cell.length_a   1.000
_cell.length_b   1.000
_cell.length_c   1.000
_cell.angle_alpha   90.00
_cell.angle_beta   90.00
_cell.angle_gamma   90.00
#
_symmetry.space_group_name_H-M   'P 1'
#
loop_
_entity.id
_entity.type
_entity.pdbx_description
1 polymer ?
#
loop_
_entity_poly.entity_id
_entity_poly.type
_entity_poly.pdbx_seq_one_letter_code
_entity_poly.pdbx_strand_id
1 'polypeptide(L)'
;MAEGCNHNCSSCGESCSSRTAPQSLLETPHEGTKIKHIIAVISGKGGVGKSSVTTSLAVTLNRLGYKTAVLDADITGPSIPTAFGINEEPERGDDFLYAVETKTGIKMMSINLLIEDQTAPVIWRGPII
;
A
#
# COMPACT_ATOMS: atom_id res chain seq x y z
N MET A 1 25.12 21.30 7.28
CA MET A 1 26.25 20.43 6.87
C MET A 1 27.45 20.92 7.65
N ALA A 2 28.14 20.04 8.36
CA ALA A 2 29.34 20.43 9.08
C ALA A 2 30.42 20.80 8.08
N GLU A 3 31.04 21.96 8.25
CA GLU A 3 32.15 22.42 7.42
C GLU A 3 33.33 21.45 7.64
N GLY A 4 33.83 20.84 6.54
CA GLY A 4 34.95 19.89 6.59
C GLY A 4 34.58 18.41 6.35
N CYS A 5 33.36 18.08 6.02
CA CYS A 5 32.96 16.69 5.70
C CYS A 5 33.57 16.26 4.33
N ASN A 6 34.51 15.31 4.37
CA ASN A 6 35.12 14.70 3.17
C ASN A 6 34.35 13.49 2.63
N HIS A 7 33.15 13.23 3.13
CA HIS A 7 32.26 12.09 2.78
C HIS A 7 32.90 10.69 2.94
N ASN A 8 34.03 10.58 3.64
CA ASN A 8 34.63 9.28 3.97
C ASN A 8 34.16 8.82 5.34
N CYS A 9 33.00 8.17 5.38
CA CYS A 9 32.34 7.72 6.61
C CYS A 9 33.08 6.59 7.36
N SER A 10 34.00 5.87 6.73
CA SER A 10 34.71 4.76 7.34
C SER A 10 35.80 5.20 8.33
N SER A 11 36.32 6.42 8.21
CA SER A 11 37.40 6.97 9.04
C SER A 11 36.99 8.19 9.88
N CYS A 12 35.72 8.65 9.75
CA CYS A 12 35.22 9.83 10.44
C CYS A 12 34.75 9.49 11.86
N GLY A 13 35.22 10.18 12.88
CA GLY A 13 34.80 10.02 14.29
C GLY A 13 33.60 10.83 14.71
N GLU A 14 33.04 11.66 13.83
CA GLU A 14 31.92 12.56 14.13
C GLU A 14 30.57 11.83 14.13
N SER A 15 29.67 12.23 15.02
CA SER A 15 28.29 11.76 15.06
C SER A 15 27.47 12.52 14.01
N CYS A 16 27.16 11.88 12.89
CA CYS A 16 26.46 12.46 11.75
C CYS A 16 25.10 11.79 11.54
N SER A 17 24.05 12.57 11.29
CA SER A 17 22.69 12.06 11.04
C SER A 17 22.60 11.13 9.81
N SER A 18 23.53 11.27 8.85
CA SER A 18 23.63 10.36 7.70
C SER A 18 24.25 8.99 8.03
N ARG A 19 24.76 8.78 9.27
CA ARG A 19 25.29 7.52 9.77
C ARG A 19 24.27 6.67 10.52
N THR A 20 23.13 7.23 10.84
CA THR A 20 22.03 6.43 11.39
C THR A 20 21.71 5.35 10.36
N ALA A 21 21.92 4.09 10.73
CA ALA A 21 21.48 2.97 9.91
C ALA A 21 20.00 3.20 9.57
N PRO A 22 19.59 2.96 8.32
CA PRO A 22 18.19 3.15 7.95
C PRO A 22 17.34 2.37 8.95
N GLN A 23 16.45 3.09 9.65
CA GLN A 23 15.52 2.42 10.56
C GLN A 23 14.76 1.39 9.74
N SER A 24 14.71 0.18 10.22
CA SER A 24 13.88 -0.85 9.59
C SER A 24 12.43 -0.37 9.62
N LEU A 25 11.82 -0.24 8.45
CA LEU A 25 10.40 0.05 8.30
C LEU A 25 9.54 -1.23 8.43
N LEU A 26 10.17 -2.34 8.85
CA LEU A 26 9.47 -3.59 9.08
C LEU A 26 8.71 -3.48 10.40
N GLU A 27 7.40 -3.46 10.29
CA GLU A 27 6.48 -3.56 11.41
C GLU A 27 6.11 -5.02 11.68
N THR A 28 5.87 -5.34 12.94
CA THR A 28 5.38 -6.68 13.30
C THR A 28 3.93 -6.80 12.86
N PRO A 29 3.57 -7.82 12.07
CA PRO A 29 2.19 -8.03 11.68
C PRO A 29 1.28 -8.19 12.91
N HIS A 30 0.05 -7.71 12.83
CA HIS A 30 -0.94 -7.87 13.89
C HIS A 30 -1.16 -9.36 14.21
N GLU A 31 -1.38 -9.67 15.50
CA GLU A 31 -1.72 -11.03 15.94
C GLU A 31 -2.96 -11.52 15.18
N GLY A 32 -2.88 -12.71 14.62
CA GLY A 32 -3.95 -13.28 13.79
C GLY A 32 -3.80 -13.04 12.29
N THR A 33 -2.81 -12.26 11.83
CA THR A 33 -2.51 -12.11 10.40
C THR A 33 -2.14 -13.47 9.80
N LYS A 34 -2.91 -13.92 8.79
CA LYS A 34 -2.71 -15.23 8.12
C LYS A 34 -2.68 -15.02 6.61
N ILE A 35 -1.57 -14.56 6.08
CA ILE A 35 -1.34 -14.39 4.65
C ILE A 35 -0.35 -15.46 4.19
N LYS A 36 -0.77 -16.33 3.26
CA LYS A 36 0.10 -17.39 2.73
C LYS A 36 1.03 -16.90 1.64
N HIS A 37 0.52 -16.05 0.76
CA HIS A 37 1.24 -15.56 -0.41
C HIS A 37 0.94 -14.08 -0.62
N ILE A 38 1.97 -13.30 -0.88
CA ILE A 38 1.88 -11.90 -1.28
C ILE A 38 2.44 -11.77 -2.68
N ILE A 39 1.67 -11.20 -3.59
CA ILE A 39 2.06 -10.93 -4.97
C ILE A 39 2.05 -9.43 -5.18
N ALA A 40 3.21 -8.84 -5.45
CA ALA A 40 3.33 -7.41 -5.73
C ALA A 40 3.35 -7.16 -7.24
N VAL A 41 2.45 -6.30 -7.72
CA VAL A 41 2.42 -5.83 -9.11
C VAL A 41 2.96 -4.40 -9.14
N ILE A 42 4.17 -4.23 -9.61
CA ILE A 42 4.93 -2.98 -9.51
C ILE A 42 5.34 -2.50 -10.90
N SER A 43 5.31 -1.19 -11.13
CA SER A 43 5.88 -0.57 -12.32
C SER A 43 6.28 0.87 -12.04
N GLY A 44 7.43 1.29 -12.51
CA GLY A 44 7.91 2.67 -12.46
C GLY A 44 7.26 3.60 -13.51
N LYS A 45 6.40 3.08 -14.39
CA LYS A 45 5.75 3.86 -15.45
C LYS A 45 4.23 3.83 -15.30
N GLY A 46 3.59 4.98 -15.46
CA GLY A 46 2.12 5.09 -15.52
C GLY A 46 1.53 4.46 -16.79
N GLY A 47 0.26 4.05 -16.73
CA GLY A 47 -0.49 3.60 -17.91
C GLY A 47 -0.11 2.24 -18.50
N VAL A 48 0.77 1.46 -17.85
CA VAL A 48 1.23 0.15 -18.36
C VAL A 48 0.31 -1.02 -18.00
N GLY A 49 -0.80 -0.76 -17.31
CA GLY A 49 -1.79 -1.79 -16.99
C GLY A 49 -1.61 -2.47 -15.64
N LYS A 50 -0.88 -1.89 -14.66
CA LYS A 50 -0.75 -2.46 -13.30
C LYS A 50 -2.10 -2.88 -12.71
N SER A 51 -3.04 -1.95 -12.66
CA SER A 51 -4.38 -2.17 -12.10
C SER A 51 -5.15 -3.25 -12.86
N SER A 52 -5.07 -3.28 -14.19
CA SER A 52 -5.72 -4.30 -15.01
C SER A 52 -5.14 -5.69 -14.73
N VAL A 53 -3.82 -5.82 -14.61
CA VAL A 53 -3.16 -7.09 -14.27
C VAL A 53 -3.57 -7.52 -12.87
N THR A 54 -3.53 -6.62 -11.88
CA THR A 54 -3.91 -6.91 -10.50
C THR A 54 -5.37 -7.38 -10.40
N THR A 55 -6.28 -6.67 -11.05
CA THR A 55 -7.71 -7.00 -11.08
C THR A 55 -7.96 -8.36 -11.72
N SER A 56 -7.35 -8.62 -12.89
CA SER A 56 -7.49 -9.89 -13.61
C SER A 56 -6.93 -11.05 -12.80
N LEU A 57 -5.77 -10.85 -12.15
CA LEU A 57 -5.16 -11.86 -11.29
C LEU A 57 -6.05 -12.18 -10.09
N ALA A 58 -6.56 -11.15 -9.40
CA ALA A 58 -7.43 -11.32 -8.24
C ALA A 58 -8.71 -12.08 -8.62
N VAL A 59 -9.37 -11.72 -9.72
CA VAL A 59 -10.55 -12.42 -10.21
C VAL A 59 -10.24 -13.87 -10.59
N THR A 60 -9.11 -14.11 -11.26
CA THR A 60 -8.72 -15.46 -11.67
C THR A 60 -8.45 -16.35 -10.45
N LEU A 61 -7.70 -15.85 -9.47
CA LEU A 61 -7.42 -16.59 -8.23
C LEU A 61 -8.70 -16.88 -7.45
N ASN A 62 -9.60 -15.90 -7.35
CA ASN A 62 -10.88 -16.09 -6.70
C ASN A 62 -11.74 -17.17 -7.40
N ARG A 63 -11.80 -17.16 -8.74
CA ARG A 63 -12.49 -18.19 -9.54
C ARG A 63 -11.89 -19.59 -9.37
N LEU A 64 -10.59 -19.67 -9.09
CA LEU A 64 -9.90 -20.93 -8.77
C LEU A 64 -10.14 -21.40 -7.32
N GLY A 65 -10.96 -20.66 -6.53
CA GLY A 65 -11.31 -21.02 -5.17
C GLY A 65 -10.35 -20.52 -4.09
N TYR A 66 -9.39 -19.65 -4.43
CA TYR A 66 -8.51 -19.03 -3.44
C TYR A 66 -9.20 -17.86 -2.76
N LYS A 67 -9.01 -17.74 -1.44
CA LYS A 67 -9.38 -16.53 -0.70
C LYS A 67 -8.42 -15.41 -1.09
N THR A 68 -8.92 -14.43 -1.80
CA THR A 68 -8.11 -13.36 -2.40
C THR A 68 -8.44 -12.02 -1.76
N ALA A 69 -7.40 -11.22 -1.53
CA ALA A 69 -7.50 -9.83 -1.13
C ALA A 69 -6.63 -8.95 -2.01
N VAL A 70 -7.02 -7.70 -2.21
CA VAL A 70 -6.28 -6.69 -2.95
C VAL A 70 -6.05 -5.48 -2.06
N LEU A 71 -4.79 -5.05 -1.95
CA LEU A 71 -4.41 -3.78 -1.38
C LEU A 71 -3.97 -2.85 -2.53
N ASP A 72 -4.74 -1.78 -2.76
CA ASP A 72 -4.35 -0.73 -3.69
C ASP A 72 -3.44 0.25 -2.96
N ALA A 73 -2.15 0.18 -3.25
CA ALA A 73 -1.11 1.03 -2.67
C ALA A 73 -0.78 2.25 -3.55
N ASP A 74 -1.54 2.50 -4.63
CA ASP A 74 -1.38 3.70 -5.44
C ASP A 74 -2.14 4.87 -4.79
N ILE A 75 -1.44 5.62 -3.93
CA ILE A 75 -2.02 6.77 -3.21
C ILE A 75 -2.35 7.92 -4.16
N THR A 76 -1.70 7.98 -5.33
CA THR A 76 -1.84 9.12 -6.26
C THR A 76 -2.99 9.01 -7.22
N GLY A 77 -3.40 7.79 -7.55
CA GLY A 77 -4.45 7.51 -8.51
C GLY A 77 -5.05 6.13 -8.31
N PRO A 78 -5.64 5.87 -7.12
CA PRO A 78 -6.20 4.57 -6.82
C PRO A 78 -7.31 4.25 -7.82
N SER A 79 -7.16 3.14 -8.54
CA SER A 79 -8.05 2.77 -9.65
C SER A 79 -8.72 1.40 -9.48
N ILE A 80 -8.27 0.61 -8.52
CA ILE A 80 -8.77 -0.74 -8.33
C ILE A 80 -10.20 -0.78 -7.81
N PRO A 81 -10.62 0.05 -6.83
CA PRO A 81 -12.02 0.10 -6.38
C PRO A 81 -12.99 0.37 -7.52
N THR A 82 -12.65 1.34 -8.36
CA THR A 82 -13.46 1.69 -9.56
C THR A 82 -13.58 0.51 -10.52
N ALA A 83 -12.50 -0.26 -10.72
CA ALA A 83 -12.51 -1.43 -11.60
C ALA A 83 -13.44 -2.56 -11.09
N PHE A 84 -13.66 -2.64 -9.77
CA PHE A 84 -14.60 -3.58 -9.16
C PHE A 84 -15.98 -2.97 -8.90
N GLY A 85 -16.18 -1.68 -9.19
CA GLY A 85 -17.44 -0.97 -8.94
C GLY A 85 -17.77 -0.82 -7.46
N ILE A 86 -16.72 -0.66 -6.61
CA ILE A 86 -16.85 -0.48 -5.18
C ILE A 86 -16.71 1.01 -4.86
N ASN A 87 -17.70 1.55 -4.13
CA ASN A 87 -17.71 2.92 -3.62
C ASN A 87 -18.05 2.95 -2.13
N GLU A 88 -18.17 1.79 -1.49
CA GLU A 88 -18.53 1.65 -0.09
C GLU A 88 -17.32 1.97 0.79
N GLU A 89 -17.55 2.69 1.88
CA GLU A 89 -16.50 2.94 2.87
C GLU A 89 -16.22 1.67 3.70
N PRO A 90 -14.94 1.44 4.06
CA PRO A 90 -14.57 0.37 4.97
C PRO A 90 -15.22 0.55 6.35
N GLU A 91 -15.78 -0.51 6.90
CA GLU A 91 -16.28 -0.49 8.27
C GLU A 91 -15.13 -0.30 9.25
N ARG A 92 -15.37 0.52 10.28
CA ARG A 92 -14.39 0.80 11.33
C ARG A 92 -14.60 -0.14 12.50
N GLY A 93 -13.56 -0.90 12.86
CA GLY A 93 -13.47 -1.59 14.14
C GLY A 93 -12.82 -0.69 15.20
N ASP A 94 -12.59 -1.22 16.39
CA ASP A 94 -11.99 -0.46 17.50
C ASP A 94 -10.54 -0.03 17.18
N ASP A 95 -9.73 -0.95 16.64
CA ASP A 95 -8.30 -0.72 16.35
C ASP A 95 -7.92 -0.93 14.87
N PHE A 96 -8.89 -1.25 14.00
CA PHE A 96 -8.61 -1.59 12.60
C PHE A 96 -9.79 -1.29 11.69
N LEU A 97 -9.53 -1.31 10.39
CA LEU A 97 -10.52 -1.16 9.33
C LEU A 97 -10.81 -2.52 8.70
N TYR A 98 -12.08 -2.83 8.52
CA TYR A 98 -12.47 -4.02 7.77
C TYR A 98 -12.39 -3.76 6.28
N ALA A 99 -11.70 -4.66 5.55
CA ALA A 99 -11.66 -4.56 4.11
C ALA A 99 -13.05 -4.72 3.49
N VAL A 100 -13.38 -3.89 2.52
CA VAL A 100 -14.63 -3.99 1.76
C VAL A 100 -14.61 -5.28 0.95
N GLU A 101 -15.75 -5.95 0.84
CA GLU A 101 -15.85 -7.20 0.10
C GLU A 101 -16.65 -7.01 -1.20
N THR A 102 -16.09 -7.48 -2.30
CA THR A 102 -16.79 -7.49 -3.60
C THR A 102 -17.93 -8.52 -3.59
N LYS A 103 -18.86 -8.41 -4.54
CA LYS A 103 -19.95 -9.40 -4.73
C LYS A 103 -19.45 -10.83 -4.94
N THR A 104 -18.19 -11.01 -5.31
CA THR A 104 -17.54 -12.31 -5.54
C THR A 104 -16.69 -12.77 -4.38
N GLY A 105 -16.66 -12.05 -3.26
CA GLY A 105 -15.90 -12.42 -2.07
C GLY A 105 -14.42 -12.03 -2.08
N ILE A 106 -13.99 -11.16 -3.00
CA ILE A 106 -12.63 -10.60 -2.98
C ILE A 106 -12.62 -9.45 -1.98
N LYS A 107 -11.72 -9.49 -1.01
CA LYS A 107 -11.53 -8.40 -0.04
C LYS A 107 -10.65 -7.30 -0.64
N MET A 108 -11.00 -6.06 -0.35
CA MET A 108 -10.30 -4.91 -0.92
C MET A 108 -10.08 -3.81 0.11
N MET A 109 -8.90 -3.20 0.05
CA MET A 109 -8.57 -1.99 0.76
C MET A 109 -7.86 -1.02 -0.18
N SER A 110 -8.26 0.24 -0.16
CA SER A 110 -7.66 1.33 -0.91
C SER A 110 -7.83 2.62 -0.14
N ILE A 111 -6.88 3.53 -0.27
CA ILE A 111 -6.97 4.88 0.32
C ILE A 111 -8.20 5.63 -0.22
N ASN A 112 -8.59 5.38 -1.48
CA ASN A 112 -9.73 6.03 -2.10
C ASN A 112 -11.07 5.72 -1.39
N LEU A 113 -11.15 4.58 -0.71
CA LEU A 113 -12.34 4.20 0.05
C LEU A 113 -12.42 4.88 1.44
N LEU A 114 -11.35 5.57 1.85
CA LEU A 114 -11.25 6.28 3.13
C LEU A 114 -11.49 7.78 3.00
N ILE A 115 -11.63 8.29 1.77
CA ILE A 115 -11.77 9.70 1.47
C ILE A 115 -13.23 9.96 1.08
N GLU A 116 -13.90 10.89 1.79
CA GLU A 116 -15.30 11.25 1.54
C GLU A 116 -15.54 11.74 0.10
N ASP A 117 -14.60 12.54 -0.44
CA ASP A 117 -14.64 12.98 -1.83
C ASP A 117 -13.60 12.21 -2.66
N GLN A 118 -14.04 11.13 -3.30
CA GLN A 118 -13.20 10.28 -4.15
C GLN A 118 -12.64 11.00 -5.39
N THR A 119 -13.13 12.19 -5.70
CA THR A 119 -12.65 13.02 -6.81
C THR A 119 -11.57 14.01 -6.35
N ALA A 120 -11.44 14.21 -5.05
CA ALA A 120 -10.45 15.12 -4.49
C ALA A 120 -9.03 14.55 -4.63
N PRO A 121 -8.07 15.33 -5.11
CA PRO A 121 -6.69 14.88 -5.17
C PRO A 121 -6.12 14.74 -3.75
N VAL A 122 -5.48 13.61 -3.46
CA VAL A 122 -4.77 13.41 -2.19
C VAL A 122 -3.52 14.28 -2.16
N ILE A 123 -3.65 15.49 -1.59
CA ILE A 123 -2.59 16.50 -1.59
C ILE A 123 -1.58 16.26 -0.45
N TRP A 124 -2.06 15.78 0.69
CA TRP A 124 -1.25 15.54 1.90
C TRP A 124 -0.94 14.06 2.07
N ARG A 125 0.27 13.66 1.71
CA ARG A 125 0.73 12.25 1.73
C ARG A 125 1.55 11.92 2.98
N GLY A 126 2.08 12.91 3.67
CA GLY A 126 2.99 12.73 4.81
C GLY A 126 2.42 11.90 5.98
N PRO A 127 1.15 12.09 6.40
CA PRO A 127 0.55 11.31 7.49
C PRO A 127 0.11 9.89 7.11
N ILE A 128 0.24 9.51 5.83
CA ILE A 128 -0.27 8.23 5.30
C ILE A 128 0.88 7.24 5.04
N ILE A 129 2.13 7.72 5.10
CA ILE A 129 3.35 6.93 4.86
C ILE A 129 4.02 6.56 6.16
#